data_d0e00637b59fb4feaf0415343dc96b24
#
_entry.id   d0e00637b59fb4feaf0415343dc96b24
#
_cell.length_a   1.000
_cell.length_b   1.000
_cell.length_c   1.000
_cell.angle_alpha   90.00
_cell.angle_beta   90.00
_cell.angle_gamma   90.00
#
_symmetry.space_group_name_H-M   'P 1'
#
loop_
_entity.id
_entity.type
_entity.pdbx_description
1 polymer ?
#
loop_
_entity_poly.entity_id
_entity_poly.type
_entity_poly.pdbx_seq_one_letter_code
_entity_poly.pdbx_strand_id
1 'polypeptide(L)'
;MRNENRKDQIRIEELEVYAHHGVYPEENEKGQHFYVNATLYTNTRPAGMADDLRLSTNYGEVCQFITEFMQQHTFQLIETVAERTAYEVLQHFPLVQGLDLEIRKPEAPIPLPFGSVSVAIHREWHEAYIAVGSNMGDSREHIARALGQLKNSKDIRVEKVSELLETLPYGVVEQDNFVNGIFEIRTLLAPEELLQELHRIEQMEGRERKLHWGPRTLDLDIIFYDDLVYDSEDLMIPHIDMENRYFVLKPLSELAPNFRHPITH
;
A
#
# COMPACT_ATOMS: atom_id res chain seq x y z
N MET A 1 21.81 -1.84 16.75
CA MET A 1 20.99 -3.06 16.59
C MET A 1 19.56 -2.58 16.46
N ARG A 2 19.01 -2.59 15.26
CA ARG A 2 17.60 -2.27 15.01
C ARG A 2 16.79 -3.35 15.75
N ASN A 3 15.93 -2.94 16.69
CA ASN A 3 14.80 -3.78 17.07
C ASN A 3 13.95 -3.86 15.80
N GLU A 4 14.09 -4.93 15.03
CA GLU A 4 13.06 -5.35 14.10
C GLU A 4 11.81 -5.45 14.96
N ASN A 5 10.84 -4.58 14.70
CA ASN A 5 9.51 -4.64 15.29
C ASN A 5 8.89 -5.95 14.76
N ARG A 6 9.20 -7.06 15.44
CA ARG A 6 8.63 -8.38 15.09
C ARG A 6 7.14 -8.25 15.33
N LYS A 7 6.41 -8.06 14.25
CA LYS A 7 4.96 -8.21 14.24
C LYS A 7 4.64 -9.64 14.71
N ASP A 8 3.64 -9.80 15.54
CA ASP A 8 3.15 -11.14 15.90
C ASP A 8 2.62 -11.84 14.64
N GLN A 9 2.58 -13.16 14.66
CA GLN A 9 2.27 -13.98 13.49
C GLN A 9 1.21 -15.02 13.81
N ILE A 10 0.26 -15.19 12.90
CA ILE A 10 -0.62 -16.38 12.82
C ILE A 10 -0.21 -17.13 11.56
N ARG A 11 0.10 -18.41 11.69
CA ARG A 11 0.55 -19.25 10.56
C ARG A 11 -0.52 -20.27 10.19
N ILE A 12 -0.73 -20.39 8.88
CA ILE A 12 -1.55 -21.40 8.23
C ILE A 12 -0.59 -22.23 7.37
N GLU A 13 -0.54 -23.53 7.63
CA GLU A 13 0.39 -24.43 6.95
C GLU A 13 -0.39 -25.51 6.21
N GLU A 14 0.00 -25.79 4.97
CA GLU A 14 -0.52 -26.87 4.13
C GLU A 14 -2.06 -26.83 3.96
N LEU A 15 -2.67 -25.64 3.85
CA LEU A 15 -4.09 -25.53 3.51
C LEU A 15 -4.29 -26.07 2.09
N GLU A 16 -4.97 -27.23 2.00
CA GLU A 16 -5.27 -27.89 0.73
C GLU A 16 -6.48 -27.24 0.05
N VAL A 17 -6.30 -26.84 -1.21
CA VAL A 17 -7.34 -26.24 -2.05
C VAL A 17 -7.37 -26.93 -3.40
N TYR A 18 -8.53 -27.48 -3.79
CA TYR A 18 -8.76 -27.96 -5.15
C TYR A 18 -9.28 -26.85 -6.03
N ALA A 19 -8.54 -26.48 -7.07
CA ALA A 19 -8.84 -25.32 -7.92
C ALA A 19 -8.41 -25.54 -9.38
N HIS A 20 -8.81 -24.60 -10.26
CA HIS A 20 -8.72 -24.74 -11.72
C HIS A 20 -7.76 -23.71 -12.34
N HIS A 21 -6.56 -23.58 -11.77
CA HIS A 21 -5.55 -22.65 -12.26
C HIS A 21 -4.50 -23.33 -13.13
N GLY A 22 -4.13 -22.72 -14.24
CA GLY A 22 -3.07 -23.17 -15.13
C GLY A 22 -3.20 -22.60 -16.53
N VAL A 23 -2.12 -22.74 -17.30
CA VAL A 23 -2.03 -22.25 -18.69
C VAL A 23 -2.72 -23.23 -19.66
N TYR A 24 -2.69 -24.52 -19.34
CA TYR A 24 -3.22 -25.55 -20.22
C TYR A 24 -4.73 -25.76 -20.01
N PRO A 25 -5.51 -25.96 -21.11
CA PRO A 25 -6.96 -26.19 -21.00
C PRO A 25 -7.34 -27.35 -20.08
N GLU A 26 -6.54 -28.42 -20.05
CA GLU A 26 -6.76 -29.59 -19.19
C GLU A 26 -6.70 -29.25 -17.71
N GLU A 27 -5.85 -28.30 -17.30
CA GLU A 27 -5.74 -27.84 -15.91
C GLU A 27 -6.99 -27.05 -15.50
N ASN A 28 -7.53 -26.24 -16.42
CA ASN A 28 -8.75 -25.44 -16.19
C ASN A 28 -10.01 -26.33 -16.18
N GLU A 29 -10.04 -27.41 -16.95
CA GLU A 29 -11.17 -28.34 -17.02
C GLU A 29 -11.21 -29.30 -15.84
N LYS A 30 -10.06 -29.98 -15.58
CA LYS A 30 -9.98 -31.03 -14.55
C LYS A 30 -9.71 -30.50 -13.16
N GLY A 31 -8.98 -29.36 -13.04
CA GLY A 31 -8.47 -28.87 -11.76
C GLY A 31 -7.36 -29.74 -11.20
N GLN A 32 -6.78 -29.29 -10.07
CA GLN A 32 -5.74 -29.99 -9.33
C GLN A 32 -5.65 -29.47 -7.89
N HIS A 33 -4.87 -30.16 -7.05
CA HIS A 33 -4.59 -29.71 -5.69
C HIS A 33 -3.52 -28.64 -5.66
N PHE A 34 -3.77 -27.61 -4.87
CA PHE A 34 -2.83 -26.59 -4.46
C PHE A 34 -2.68 -26.63 -2.94
N TYR A 35 -1.51 -26.29 -2.44
CA TYR A 35 -1.26 -26.13 -1.00
C TYR A 35 -0.86 -24.69 -0.73
N VAL A 36 -1.52 -24.09 0.24
CA VAL A 36 -1.32 -22.70 0.62
C VAL A 36 -0.67 -22.64 2.00
N ASN A 37 0.48 -21.95 2.07
CA ASN A 37 1.11 -21.56 3.32
C ASN A 37 0.96 -20.05 3.47
N ALA A 38 0.43 -19.59 4.60
CA ALA A 38 0.24 -18.17 4.86
C ALA A 38 0.73 -17.78 6.26
N THR A 39 1.53 -16.71 6.33
CA THR A 39 1.90 -16.08 7.60
C THR A 39 1.24 -14.70 7.66
N LEU A 40 0.25 -14.54 8.54
CA LEU A 40 -0.48 -13.30 8.75
C LEU A 40 0.25 -12.47 9.81
N TYR A 41 0.71 -11.30 9.46
CA TYR A 41 1.32 -10.34 10.38
C TYR A 41 0.24 -9.47 11.01
N THR A 42 0.09 -9.57 12.32
CA THR A 42 -1.00 -8.93 13.07
C THR A 42 -0.53 -8.57 14.49
N ASN A 43 -1.38 -7.92 15.29
CA ASN A 43 -1.14 -7.72 16.71
C ASN A 43 -2.03 -8.68 17.53
N THR A 44 -1.42 -9.74 18.06
CA THR A 44 -2.16 -10.77 18.82
C THR A 44 -2.37 -10.39 20.29
N ARG A 45 -1.64 -9.40 20.82
CA ARG A 45 -1.65 -9.06 22.23
C ARG A 45 -3.03 -8.66 22.78
N PRO A 46 -3.83 -7.80 22.12
CA PRO A 46 -5.15 -7.45 22.64
C PRO A 46 -6.07 -8.66 22.81
N ALA A 47 -6.11 -9.54 21.80
CA ALA A 47 -6.90 -10.76 21.83
C ALA A 47 -6.41 -11.71 22.92
N GLY A 48 -5.09 -11.94 23.01
CA GLY A 48 -4.50 -12.85 24.01
C GLY A 48 -4.64 -12.37 25.44
N MET A 49 -4.68 -11.06 25.68
CA MET A 49 -4.91 -10.51 27.03
C MET A 49 -6.37 -10.53 27.45
N ALA A 50 -7.29 -10.39 26.51
CA ALA A 50 -8.73 -10.32 26.77
C ALA A 50 -9.45 -11.67 26.62
N ASP A 51 -8.80 -12.67 25.99
CA ASP A 51 -9.39 -13.95 25.55
C ASP A 51 -10.65 -13.71 24.68
N ASP A 52 -10.54 -12.75 23.74
CA ASP A 52 -11.65 -12.29 22.92
C ASP A 52 -11.34 -12.40 21.43
N LEU A 53 -12.04 -13.30 20.73
CA LEU A 53 -11.88 -13.54 19.29
C LEU A 53 -12.14 -12.29 18.44
N ARG A 54 -13.02 -11.38 18.89
CA ARG A 54 -13.33 -10.14 18.15
C ARG A 54 -12.14 -9.21 18.00
N LEU A 55 -11.09 -9.39 18.82
CA LEU A 55 -9.85 -8.65 18.79
C LEU A 55 -8.74 -9.38 17.99
N SER A 56 -9.05 -10.53 17.42
CA SER A 56 -8.11 -11.37 16.66
C SER A 56 -8.52 -11.52 15.20
N THR A 57 -7.56 -11.83 14.35
CA THR A 57 -7.84 -12.36 13.01
C THR A 57 -8.29 -13.82 13.14
N ASN A 58 -9.53 -14.10 12.76
CA ASN A 58 -10.06 -15.46 12.75
C ASN A 58 -9.42 -16.25 11.59
N TYR A 59 -8.41 -17.05 11.89
CA TYR A 59 -7.72 -17.86 10.87
C TYR A 59 -8.62 -18.88 10.18
N GLY A 60 -9.71 -19.33 10.81
CA GLY A 60 -10.69 -20.19 10.18
C GLY A 60 -11.44 -19.48 9.04
N GLU A 61 -11.83 -18.21 9.26
CA GLU A 61 -12.43 -17.37 8.23
C GLU A 61 -11.42 -17.06 7.11
N VAL A 62 -10.14 -16.84 7.46
CA VAL A 62 -9.08 -16.64 6.45
C VAL A 62 -8.91 -17.88 5.58
N CYS A 63 -8.84 -19.09 6.18
CA CYS A 63 -8.74 -20.35 5.42
C CYS A 63 -9.95 -20.53 4.49
N GLN A 64 -11.15 -20.28 4.99
CA GLN A 64 -12.36 -20.38 4.18
C GLN A 64 -12.33 -19.37 3.02
N PHE A 65 -11.98 -18.12 3.31
CA PHE A 65 -11.92 -17.06 2.31
C PHE A 65 -10.91 -17.39 1.19
N ILE A 66 -9.68 -17.82 1.54
CA ILE A 66 -8.66 -18.22 0.57
C ILE A 66 -9.18 -19.36 -0.30
N THR A 67 -9.80 -20.38 0.31
CA THR A 67 -10.34 -21.55 -0.40
C THR A 67 -11.43 -21.12 -1.39
N GLU A 68 -12.41 -20.35 -0.94
CA GLU A 68 -13.51 -19.87 -1.78
C GLU A 68 -13.00 -18.96 -2.91
N PHE A 69 -12.07 -18.05 -2.61
CA PHE A 69 -11.49 -17.16 -3.62
C PHE A 69 -10.78 -17.94 -4.72
N MET A 70 -9.93 -18.91 -4.37
CA MET A 70 -9.20 -19.73 -5.34
C MET A 70 -10.15 -20.63 -6.15
N GLN A 71 -11.24 -21.12 -5.57
CA GLN A 71 -12.24 -21.95 -6.25
C GLN A 71 -13.15 -21.16 -7.20
N GLN A 72 -13.47 -19.91 -6.86
CA GLN A 72 -14.37 -19.07 -7.66
C GLN A 72 -13.69 -18.43 -8.87
N HIS A 73 -12.35 -18.42 -8.92
CA HIS A 73 -11.59 -17.79 -9.98
C HIS A 73 -10.70 -18.82 -10.69
N THR A 74 -10.43 -18.57 -11.97
CA THR A 74 -9.46 -19.34 -12.74
C THR A 74 -8.41 -18.40 -13.31
N PHE A 75 -7.16 -18.59 -12.91
CA PHE A 75 -6.01 -17.82 -13.38
C PHE A 75 -5.04 -18.72 -14.15
N GLN A 76 -4.37 -18.13 -15.14
CA GLN A 76 -3.38 -18.88 -15.93
C GLN A 76 -2.08 -19.10 -15.15
N LEU A 77 -1.64 -18.08 -14.40
CA LEU A 77 -0.35 -18.08 -13.71
C LEU A 77 -0.53 -18.27 -12.21
N ILE A 78 0.30 -19.06 -11.62
CA ILE A 78 0.37 -19.27 -10.16
C ILE A 78 0.80 -17.97 -9.44
N GLU A 79 1.58 -17.11 -10.11
CA GLU A 79 1.92 -15.76 -9.66
C GLU A 79 0.66 -14.89 -9.50
N THR A 80 -0.26 -14.97 -10.45
CA THR A 80 -1.54 -14.23 -10.37
C THR A 80 -2.40 -14.78 -9.24
N VAL A 81 -2.40 -16.10 -9.02
CA VAL A 81 -3.11 -16.70 -7.87
C VAL A 81 -2.56 -16.12 -6.58
N ALA A 82 -1.23 -16.08 -6.40
CA ALA A 82 -0.60 -15.56 -5.20
C ALA A 82 -0.91 -14.07 -4.99
N GLU A 83 -0.70 -13.23 -6.02
CA GLU A 83 -0.94 -11.78 -5.96
C GLU A 83 -2.39 -11.44 -5.61
N ARG A 84 -3.33 -12.04 -6.33
CA ARG A 84 -4.76 -11.74 -6.13
C ARG A 84 -5.25 -12.25 -4.78
N THR A 85 -4.82 -13.43 -4.36
CA THR A 85 -5.19 -13.97 -3.03
C THR A 85 -4.63 -13.10 -1.92
N ALA A 86 -3.35 -12.68 -1.99
CA ALA A 86 -2.75 -11.81 -0.98
C ALA A 86 -3.46 -10.46 -0.91
N TYR A 87 -3.73 -9.85 -2.05
CA TYR A 87 -4.46 -8.59 -2.14
C TYR A 87 -5.83 -8.67 -1.48
N GLU A 88 -6.64 -9.65 -1.84
CA GLU A 88 -8.00 -9.81 -1.30
C GLU A 88 -8.01 -10.13 0.20
N VAL A 89 -7.04 -10.91 0.69
CA VAL A 89 -6.88 -11.16 2.14
C VAL A 89 -6.58 -9.86 2.89
N LEU A 90 -5.64 -9.03 2.39
CA LEU A 90 -5.27 -7.75 3.02
C LEU A 90 -6.42 -6.73 2.98
N GLN A 91 -7.27 -6.79 1.96
CA GLN A 91 -8.47 -5.94 1.87
C GLN A 91 -9.58 -6.41 2.83
N HIS A 92 -9.79 -7.72 2.93
CA HIS A 92 -10.92 -8.27 3.66
C HIS A 92 -10.69 -8.35 5.17
N PHE A 93 -9.44 -8.58 5.61
CA PHE A 93 -9.08 -8.76 7.02
C PHE A 93 -8.31 -7.55 7.56
N PRO A 94 -8.99 -6.54 8.15
CA PRO A 94 -8.36 -5.25 8.50
C PRO A 94 -7.31 -5.34 9.60
N LEU A 95 -7.30 -6.42 10.41
CA LEU A 95 -6.28 -6.64 11.43
C LEU A 95 -4.99 -7.24 10.85
N VAL A 96 -5.02 -7.77 9.62
CA VAL A 96 -3.84 -8.26 8.91
C VAL A 96 -3.10 -7.07 8.32
N GLN A 97 -1.88 -6.83 8.79
CA GLN A 97 -1.03 -5.72 8.39
C GLN A 97 -0.09 -6.10 7.24
N GLY A 98 0.22 -7.39 7.14
CA GLY A 98 1.06 -7.97 6.11
C GLY A 98 0.84 -9.46 6.02
N LEU A 99 1.30 -10.05 4.92
CA LEU A 99 1.08 -11.44 4.57
C LEU A 99 2.28 -11.99 3.79
N ASP A 100 2.91 -13.07 4.31
CA ASP A 100 3.69 -13.98 3.46
C ASP A 100 2.73 -15.04 2.95
N LEU A 101 2.71 -15.24 1.64
CA LEU A 101 1.85 -16.22 1.00
C LEU A 101 2.66 -17.08 0.04
N GLU A 102 2.61 -18.39 0.21
CA GLU A 102 3.16 -19.35 -0.73
C GLU A 102 2.02 -20.20 -1.31
N ILE A 103 1.96 -20.28 -2.63
CA ILE A 103 1.07 -21.16 -3.38
C ILE A 103 1.93 -22.27 -3.99
N ARG A 104 1.71 -23.52 -3.59
CA ARG A 104 2.42 -24.69 -4.09
C ARG A 104 1.54 -25.48 -5.04
N LYS A 105 2.13 -25.95 -6.13
CA LYS A 105 1.50 -26.72 -7.22
C LYS A 105 2.27 -28.02 -7.46
N PRO A 106 1.97 -29.09 -6.71
CA PRO A 106 2.71 -30.37 -6.85
C PRO A 106 2.40 -31.10 -8.17
N GLU A 107 1.22 -30.89 -8.74
CA GLU A 107 0.77 -31.56 -9.96
C GLU A 107 1.02 -30.70 -11.21
N ALA A 108 2.03 -29.80 -11.19
CA ALA A 108 2.37 -29.01 -12.36
C ALA A 108 2.72 -29.92 -13.56
N PRO A 109 2.26 -29.59 -14.78
CA PRO A 109 2.44 -30.46 -15.97
C PRO A 109 3.87 -30.39 -16.52
N ILE A 110 4.84 -30.85 -15.71
CA ILE A 110 6.27 -30.90 -16.04
C ILE A 110 6.64 -32.37 -16.35
N PRO A 111 7.17 -32.67 -17.55
CA PRO A 111 7.49 -34.02 -17.96
C PRO A 111 8.84 -34.51 -17.38
N LEU A 112 9.14 -34.13 -16.15
CA LEU A 112 10.38 -34.51 -15.43
C LEU A 112 10.04 -34.84 -13.97
N PRO A 113 10.84 -35.70 -13.30
CA PRO A 113 10.67 -35.90 -11.87
C PRO A 113 10.94 -34.64 -11.08
N PHE A 114 9.97 -34.18 -10.30
CA PHE A 114 10.08 -33.02 -9.40
C PHE A 114 9.14 -33.18 -8.20
N GLY A 115 9.31 -32.38 -7.16
CA GLY A 115 8.46 -32.45 -5.98
C GLY A 115 7.26 -31.48 -6.08
N SER A 116 7.53 -30.22 -6.30
CA SER A 116 6.51 -29.16 -6.38
C SER A 116 7.10 -27.92 -7.04
N VAL A 117 6.26 -27.11 -7.65
CA VAL A 117 6.56 -25.71 -8.00
C VAL A 117 5.80 -24.81 -7.03
N SER A 118 6.42 -23.73 -6.58
CA SER A 118 5.73 -22.74 -5.75
C SER A 118 6.10 -21.31 -6.12
N VAL A 119 5.20 -20.39 -5.80
CA VAL A 119 5.43 -18.94 -5.78
C VAL A 119 5.20 -18.46 -4.36
N ALA A 120 6.20 -17.77 -3.81
CA ALA A 120 6.14 -17.17 -2.48
C ALA A 120 6.30 -15.65 -2.61
N ILE A 121 5.41 -14.90 -2.01
CA ILE A 121 5.40 -13.44 -2.03
C ILE A 121 5.20 -12.87 -0.64
N HIS A 122 5.66 -11.63 -0.42
CA HIS A 122 5.32 -10.81 0.73
C HIS A 122 4.53 -9.59 0.26
N ARG A 123 3.39 -9.28 0.90
CA ARG A 123 2.61 -8.06 0.68
C ARG A 123 2.20 -7.50 2.01
N GLU A 124 2.25 -6.17 2.15
CA GLU A 124 1.83 -5.49 3.38
C GLU A 124 1.27 -4.09 3.10
N TRP A 125 0.59 -3.54 4.09
CA TRP A 125 0.20 -2.14 4.09
C TRP A 125 1.40 -1.29 4.50
N HIS A 126 1.80 -0.40 3.62
CA HIS A 126 2.89 0.57 3.80
C HIS A 126 2.35 1.88 4.35
N GLU A 127 3.10 2.55 5.21
CA GLU A 127 2.80 3.90 5.69
C GLU A 127 3.47 4.93 4.78
N ALA A 128 2.71 5.94 4.32
CA ALA A 128 3.29 7.02 3.53
C ALA A 128 2.76 8.39 3.97
N TYR A 129 3.59 9.41 3.79
CA TYR A 129 3.26 10.80 4.04
C TYR A 129 3.26 11.56 2.73
N ILE A 130 2.11 12.12 2.38
CA ILE A 130 1.89 12.84 1.12
C ILE A 130 1.75 14.32 1.42
N ALA A 131 2.67 15.14 0.91
CA ALA A 131 2.48 16.59 0.92
C ALA A 131 1.44 16.97 -0.13
N VAL A 132 0.56 17.88 0.22
CA VAL A 132 -0.43 18.47 -0.68
C VAL A 132 -0.27 19.97 -0.71
N GLY A 133 -0.29 20.55 -1.91
CA GLY A 133 -0.21 22.00 -2.12
C GLY A 133 -1.11 22.46 -3.25
N SER A 134 -1.67 23.68 -3.11
CA SER A 134 -2.47 24.33 -4.15
C SER A 134 -2.39 25.85 -4.00
N ASN A 135 -2.36 26.60 -5.13
CA ASN A 135 -2.44 28.07 -5.13
C ASN A 135 -3.21 28.65 -6.31
N MET A 136 -4.01 27.85 -7.00
CA MET A 136 -4.85 28.31 -8.10
C MET A 136 -6.32 27.99 -7.81
N GLY A 137 -7.20 28.95 -8.12
CA GLY A 137 -8.64 28.79 -7.92
C GLY A 137 -9.01 28.63 -6.43
N ASP A 138 -9.96 27.74 -6.14
CA ASP A 138 -10.29 27.38 -4.75
C ASP A 138 -9.36 26.24 -4.26
N SER A 139 -8.22 26.65 -3.71
CA SER A 139 -7.18 25.74 -3.22
C SER A 139 -7.71 24.71 -2.20
N ARG A 140 -8.61 25.14 -1.30
CA ARG A 140 -9.17 24.26 -0.27
C ARG A 140 -10.10 23.22 -0.89
N GLU A 141 -10.85 23.61 -1.90
CA GLU A 141 -11.74 22.71 -2.63
C GLU A 141 -10.94 21.67 -3.45
N HIS A 142 -9.85 22.08 -4.14
CA HIS A 142 -8.96 21.16 -4.84
C HIS A 142 -8.37 20.11 -3.90
N ILE A 143 -7.85 20.56 -2.73
CA ILE A 143 -7.32 19.66 -1.69
C ILE A 143 -8.40 18.71 -1.16
N ALA A 144 -9.61 19.20 -0.91
CA ALA A 144 -10.72 18.38 -0.42
C ALA A 144 -11.14 17.31 -1.45
N ARG A 145 -11.16 17.65 -2.75
CA ARG A 145 -11.44 16.70 -3.83
C ARG A 145 -10.34 15.64 -3.94
N ALA A 146 -9.06 16.04 -3.86
CA ALA A 146 -7.92 15.10 -3.84
C ALA A 146 -8.03 14.12 -2.66
N LEU A 147 -8.32 14.61 -1.47
CA LEU A 147 -8.57 13.79 -0.29
C LEU A 147 -9.73 12.82 -0.51
N GLY A 148 -10.80 13.27 -1.17
CA GLY A 148 -11.94 12.42 -1.56
C GLY A 148 -11.54 11.30 -2.52
N GLN A 149 -10.68 11.58 -3.52
CA GLN A 149 -10.16 10.57 -4.45
C GLN A 149 -9.31 9.52 -3.72
N LEU A 150 -8.39 9.95 -2.83
CA LEU A 150 -7.59 9.03 -2.01
C LEU A 150 -8.47 8.11 -1.15
N LYS A 151 -9.49 8.67 -0.48
CA LYS A 151 -10.44 7.90 0.34
C LYS A 151 -11.30 6.91 -0.45
N ASN A 152 -11.53 7.16 -1.74
CA ASN A 152 -12.30 6.28 -2.62
C ASN A 152 -11.43 5.17 -3.25
N SER A 153 -10.11 5.26 -3.15
CA SER A 153 -9.22 4.19 -3.58
C SER A 153 -9.35 2.97 -2.67
N LYS A 154 -9.33 1.78 -3.25
CA LYS A 154 -9.26 0.52 -2.48
C LYS A 154 -7.85 0.28 -1.94
N ASP A 155 -6.85 0.80 -2.63
CA ASP A 155 -5.43 0.57 -2.34
C ASP A 155 -4.84 1.57 -1.36
N ILE A 156 -5.65 2.56 -0.92
CA ILE A 156 -5.22 3.64 -0.03
C ILE A 156 -6.22 3.80 1.10
N ARG A 157 -5.72 3.89 2.34
CA ARG A 157 -6.46 4.26 3.54
C ARG A 157 -5.89 5.57 4.07
N VAL A 158 -6.71 6.61 4.14
CA VAL A 158 -6.29 7.88 4.74
C VAL A 158 -6.44 7.76 6.26
N GLU A 159 -5.33 7.77 6.98
CA GLU A 159 -5.29 7.63 8.44
C GLU A 159 -5.48 8.97 9.13
N LYS A 160 -4.70 9.99 8.71
CA LYS A 160 -4.77 11.33 9.28
C LYS A 160 -4.60 12.41 8.22
N VAL A 161 -5.08 13.60 8.53
CA VAL A 161 -4.94 14.80 7.72
C VAL A 161 -4.49 15.92 8.64
N SER A 162 -3.43 16.65 8.27
CA SER A 162 -2.98 17.82 9.05
C SER A 162 -3.93 19.00 8.92
N GLU A 163 -3.75 20.00 9.77
CA GLU A 163 -4.30 21.32 9.49
C GLU A 163 -3.67 21.89 8.21
N LEU A 164 -4.49 22.65 7.46
CA LEU A 164 -4.04 23.33 6.24
C LEU A 164 -3.38 24.65 6.59
N LEU A 165 -2.14 24.83 6.15
CA LEU A 165 -1.30 26.01 6.38
C LEU A 165 -1.27 26.89 5.14
N GLU A 166 -1.62 28.15 5.27
CA GLU A 166 -1.43 29.14 4.22
C GLU A 166 -0.01 29.74 4.30
N THR A 167 0.73 29.72 3.18
CA THR A 167 2.12 30.16 3.11
C THR A 167 2.38 31.02 1.90
N LEU A 168 3.37 31.91 2.02
CA LEU A 168 3.92 32.63 0.88
C LEU A 168 4.55 31.65 -0.13
N PRO A 169 4.56 32.00 -1.43
CA PRO A 169 5.24 31.20 -2.44
C PRO A 169 6.71 30.93 -2.10
N TYR A 170 7.13 29.70 -2.32
CA TYR A 170 8.55 29.31 -2.21
C TYR A 170 9.24 29.59 -3.56
N GLY A 171 10.24 30.47 -3.57
CA GLY A 171 11.00 30.83 -4.78
C GLY A 171 10.77 32.28 -5.22
N VAL A 172 11.20 32.61 -6.47
CA VAL A 172 11.29 33.98 -7.00
C VAL A 172 10.13 34.38 -7.94
N VAL A 173 9.14 33.49 -8.13
CA VAL A 173 8.01 33.75 -9.03
C VAL A 173 6.89 34.42 -8.24
N GLU A 174 6.44 35.58 -8.71
CA GLU A 174 5.26 36.26 -8.13
C GLU A 174 3.99 35.48 -8.44
N GLN A 175 3.33 34.97 -7.39
CA GLN A 175 2.13 34.13 -7.47
C GLN A 175 1.35 34.20 -6.17
N ASP A 176 0.11 33.69 -6.16
CA ASP A 176 -0.75 33.66 -4.99
C ASP A 176 -0.19 32.75 -3.88
N ASN A 177 -0.61 32.98 -2.64
CA ASN A 177 -0.28 32.15 -1.50
C ASN A 177 -0.71 30.69 -1.73
N PHE A 178 0.10 29.78 -1.23
CA PHE A 178 -0.21 28.35 -1.23
C PHE A 178 -1.02 27.95 0.00
N VAL A 179 -1.92 27.00 -0.19
CA VAL A 179 -2.49 26.22 0.89
C VAL A 179 -1.81 24.85 0.87
N ASN A 180 -1.15 24.48 1.96
CA ASN A 180 -0.36 23.27 2.09
C ASN A 180 -0.84 22.41 3.26
N GLY A 181 -0.58 21.10 3.18
CA GLY A 181 -0.85 20.14 4.24
C GLY A 181 -0.16 18.82 4.02
N ILE A 182 -0.36 17.87 4.95
CA ILE A 182 0.14 16.51 4.86
C ILE A 182 -1.03 15.54 5.07
N PHE A 183 -1.05 14.47 4.26
CA PHE A 183 -1.89 13.30 4.47
C PHE A 183 -1.01 12.14 4.93
N GLU A 184 -1.35 11.52 6.06
CA GLU A 184 -0.83 10.23 6.49
C GLU A 184 -1.75 9.17 5.90
N ILE A 185 -1.18 8.27 5.10
CA ILE A 185 -1.92 7.22 4.43
C ILE A 185 -1.28 5.85 4.69
N ARG A 186 -2.07 4.80 4.53
CA ARG A 186 -1.57 3.45 4.32
C ARG A 186 -1.94 3.00 2.94
N THR A 187 -1.02 2.28 2.28
CA THR A 187 -1.22 1.86 0.89
C THR A 187 -0.69 0.44 0.63
N LEU A 188 -1.33 -0.26 -0.31
CA LEU A 188 -0.84 -1.52 -0.90
C LEU A 188 -0.03 -1.27 -2.18
N LEU A 189 -0.01 -0.04 -2.67
CA LEU A 189 0.71 0.34 -3.89
C LEU A 189 2.20 0.43 -3.61
N ALA A 190 3.04 -0.10 -4.52
CA ALA A 190 4.47 0.17 -4.52
C ALA A 190 4.75 1.67 -4.74
N PRO A 191 5.94 2.19 -4.40
CA PRO A 191 6.23 3.63 -4.48
C PRO A 191 5.93 4.26 -5.85
N GLU A 192 6.28 3.57 -6.93
CA GLU A 192 6.02 4.05 -8.30
C GLU A 192 4.53 3.98 -8.67
N GLU A 193 3.82 2.98 -8.19
CA GLU A 193 2.38 2.86 -8.40
C GLU A 193 1.63 3.96 -7.63
N LEU A 194 2.08 4.25 -6.40
CA LEU A 194 1.55 5.36 -5.61
C LEU A 194 1.79 6.70 -6.33
N LEU A 195 3.01 6.93 -6.86
CA LEU A 195 3.32 8.13 -7.63
C LEU A 195 2.39 8.27 -8.85
N GLN A 196 2.14 7.18 -9.58
CA GLN A 196 1.23 7.17 -10.72
C GLN A 196 -0.21 7.53 -10.30
N GLU A 197 -0.68 7.00 -9.17
CA GLU A 197 -2.01 7.31 -8.66
C GLU A 197 -2.11 8.79 -8.22
N LEU A 198 -1.09 9.34 -7.55
CA LEU A 198 -1.03 10.75 -7.19
C LEU A 198 -1.06 11.65 -8.44
N HIS A 199 -0.28 11.33 -9.47
CA HIS A 199 -0.29 12.05 -10.74
C HIS A 199 -1.66 11.96 -11.44
N ARG A 200 -2.35 10.81 -11.36
CA ARG A 200 -3.72 10.67 -11.89
C ARG A 200 -4.68 11.62 -11.20
N ILE A 201 -4.59 11.73 -9.87
CA ILE A 201 -5.43 12.66 -9.09
C ILE A 201 -5.15 14.12 -9.46
N GLU A 202 -3.88 14.50 -9.59
CA GLU A 202 -3.48 15.84 -10.03
C GLU A 202 -4.04 16.21 -11.41
N GLN A 203 -3.96 15.26 -12.36
CA GLN A 203 -4.50 15.46 -13.71
C GLN A 203 -6.03 15.64 -13.69
N MET A 204 -6.75 14.93 -12.85
CA MET A 204 -8.20 15.12 -12.67
C MET A 204 -8.55 16.52 -12.14
N GLU A 205 -7.66 17.14 -11.35
CA GLU A 205 -7.79 18.52 -10.85
C GLU A 205 -7.28 19.56 -11.87
N GLY A 206 -6.98 19.14 -13.11
CA GLY A 206 -6.61 20.05 -14.21
C GLY A 206 -5.17 20.55 -14.13
N ARG A 207 -4.27 19.82 -13.48
CA ARG A 207 -2.84 20.19 -13.43
C ARG A 207 -2.25 20.14 -14.84
N GLU A 208 -1.75 21.30 -15.32
CA GLU A 208 -0.90 21.40 -16.49
C GLU A 208 0.53 21.79 -16.08
N ARG A 209 1.51 20.95 -16.39
CA ARG A 209 2.95 21.24 -16.13
C ARG A 209 3.50 22.22 -17.16
N LYS A 210 3.31 23.56 -16.95
CA LYS A 210 3.78 24.60 -17.88
C LYS A 210 5.12 25.22 -17.48
N LEU A 211 5.41 25.34 -16.18
CA LEU A 211 6.61 25.99 -15.65
C LEU A 211 7.12 25.26 -14.40
N HIS A 212 8.43 25.13 -14.28
CA HIS A 212 9.08 24.68 -13.05
C HIS A 212 8.84 25.74 -11.95
N TRP A 213 8.24 25.35 -10.81
CA TRP A 213 7.84 26.24 -9.70
C TRP A 213 6.73 27.25 -10.02
N GLY A 214 5.95 27.02 -11.06
CA GLY A 214 4.77 27.82 -11.40
C GLY A 214 3.56 27.54 -10.50
N PRO A 215 2.50 28.34 -10.65
CA PRO A 215 1.25 28.13 -9.94
C PRO A 215 0.62 26.77 -10.31
N ARG A 216 -0.05 26.13 -9.34
CA ARG A 216 -0.59 24.76 -9.47
C ARG A 216 -1.99 24.68 -8.89
N THR A 217 -2.88 24.00 -9.62
CA THR A 217 -4.20 23.65 -9.10
C THR A 217 -4.08 22.66 -7.96
N LEU A 218 -3.20 21.67 -8.11
CA LEU A 218 -2.90 20.65 -7.09
C LEU A 218 -1.49 20.11 -7.30
N ASP A 219 -0.78 19.85 -6.21
CA ASP A 219 0.52 19.19 -6.14
C ASP A 219 0.49 18.12 -5.06
N LEU A 220 0.89 16.90 -5.36
CA LEU A 220 0.92 15.77 -4.44
C LEU A 220 2.31 15.11 -4.50
N ASP A 221 3.11 15.25 -3.46
CA ASP A 221 4.46 14.72 -3.37
C ASP A 221 4.56 13.64 -2.29
N ILE A 222 5.19 12.49 -2.59
CA ILE A 222 5.55 11.46 -1.61
C ILE A 222 6.72 11.98 -0.78
N ILE A 223 6.49 12.24 0.52
CA ILE A 223 7.54 12.72 1.42
C ILE A 223 8.30 11.55 2.03
N PHE A 224 7.55 10.58 2.57
CA PHE A 224 8.07 9.33 3.13
C PHE A 224 7.20 8.16 2.70
N TYR A 225 7.84 7.00 2.68
CA TYR A 225 7.21 5.70 2.45
C TYR A 225 7.93 4.68 3.34
N ASP A 226 7.32 4.29 4.46
CA ASP A 226 7.96 3.57 5.56
C ASP A 226 9.32 4.22 5.94
N ASP A 227 10.36 3.42 6.12
CA ASP A 227 11.75 3.87 6.29
C ASP A 227 12.58 3.73 4.99
N LEU A 228 11.90 3.66 3.83
CA LEU A 228 12.51 3.46 2.52
C LEU A 228 13.42 4.63 2.14
N VAL A 229 14.61 4.30 1.67
CA VAL A 229 15.50 5.21 0.94
C VAL A 229 15.52 4.75 -0.52
N TYR A 230 14.97 5.56 -1.40
CA TYR A 230 14.77 5.23 -2.81
C TYR A 230 15.21 6.39 -3.70
N ASP A 231 15.90 6.09 -4.79
CA ASP A 231 16.39 7.07 -5.76
C ASP A 231 16.27 6.50 -7.17
N SER A 232 15.38 7.12 -7.94
CA SER A 232 15.18 6.82 -9.36
C SER A 232 15.06 8.11 -10.16
N GLU A 233 14.93 8.01 -11.50
CA GLU A 233 14.78 9.16 -12.38
C GLU A 233 13.55 10.02 -12.04
N ASP A 234 12.44 9.38 -11.64
CA ASP A 234 11.15 10.04 -11.44
C ASP A 234 10.75 10.20 -9.97
N LEU A 235 11.42 9.48 -9.04
CA LEU A 235 11.02 9.43 -7.63
C LEU A 235 12.21 9.36 -6.69
N MET A 236 12.25 10.26 -5.72
CA MET A 236 13.21 10.23 -4.62
C MET A 236 12.48 10.22 -3.27
N ILE A 237 12.80 9.22 -2.43
CA ILE A 237 12.26 9.07 -1.07
C ILE A 237 13.44 8.92 -0.09
N PRO A 238 13.51 9.69 0.99
CA PRO A 238 12.69 10.86 1.32
C PRO A 238 12.77 11.96 0.27
N HIS A 239 11.71 12.77 0.14
CA HIS A 239 11.66 13.85 -0.84
C HIS A 239 12.85 14.81 -0.67
N ILE A 240 13.62 15.04 -1.75
CA ILE A 240 14.92 15.70 -1.75
C ILE A 240 14.99 17.06 -1.05
N ASP A 241 13.92 17.85 -1.11
CA ASP A 241 13.93 19.25 -0.62
C ASP A 241 13.00 19.44 0.60
N MET A 242 12.53 18.36 1.21
CA MET A 242 11.56 18.46 2.31
C MET A 242 12.11 19.19 3.53
N GLU A 243 13.40 19.01 3.85
CA GLU A 243 14.04 19.58 5.03
C GLU A 243 14.11 21.13 4.97
N ASN A 244 14.07 21.72 3.76
CA ASN A 244 14.09 23.17 3.54
C ASN A 244 12.66 23.78 3.49
N ARG A 245 11.62 22.95 3.53
CA ARG A 245 10.23 23.38 3.33
C ARG A 245 9.47 23.42 4.65
N TYR A 246 9.40 24.58 5.29
CA TYR A 246 8.63 24.77 6.52
C TYR A 246 7.18 24.32 6.38
N PHE A 247 6.56 24.53 5.21
CA PHE A 247 5.19 24.14 4.92
C PHE A 247 4.99 22.61 4.77
N VAL A 248 6.07 21.83 4.72
CA VAL A 248 6.07 20.36 4.83
C VAL A 248 6.38 19.96 6.27
N LEU A 249 7.45 20.51 6.86
CA LEU A 249 7.93 20.11 8.19
C LEU A 249 6.92 20.40 9.30
N LYS A 250 6.27 21.57 9.25
CA LYS A 250 5.32 21.99 10.30
C LYS A 250 4.11 21.04 10.39
N PRO A 251 3.34 20.77 9.31
CA PRO A 251 2.22 19.85 9.37
C PRO A 251 2.66 18.38 9.60
N LEU A 252 3.84 17.99 9.09
CA LEU A 252 4.39 16.66 9.35
C LEU A 252 4.68 16.45 10.84
N SER A 253 5.29 17.44 11.51
CA SER A 253 5.58 17.37 12.95
C SER A 253 4.32 17.28 13.82
N GLU A 254 3.18 17.73 13.33
CA GLU A 254 1.88 17.62 14.03
C GLU A 254 1.31 16.19 13.90
N LEU A 255 1.42 15.58 12.71
CA LEU A 255 0.94 14.22 12.46
C LEU A 255 1.84 13.15 13.10
N ALA A 256 3.15 13.32 12.96
CA ALA A 256 4.15 12.33 13.31
C ALA A 256 5.30 12.94 14.16
N PRO A 257 5.02 13.42 15.40
CA PRO A 257 6.00 14.13 16.22
C PRO A 257 7.23 13.31 16.62
N ASN A 258 7.15 11.99 16.52
CA ASN A 258 8.24 11.07 16.85
C ASN A 258 8.85 10.39 15.61
N PHE A 259 8.45 10.81 14.42
CA PHE A 259 9.00 10.27 13.18
C PHE A 259 10.50 10.55 13.11
N ARG A 260 11.26 9.57 12.65
CA ARG A 260 12.70 9.70 12.43
C ARG A 260 13.00 9.62 10.95
N HIS A 261 13.70 10.63 10.47
CA HIS A 261 14.12 10.65 9.08
C HIS A 261 15.03 9.46 8.77
N PRO A 262 14.78 8.64 7.73
CA PRO A 262 15.52 7.42 7.45
C PRO A 262 17.03 7.60 7.24
N ILE A 263 17.45 8.80 6.80
CA ILE A 263 18.87 9.09 6.49
C ILE A 263 19.53 9.89 7.63
N THR A 264 18.86 10.97 8.12
CA THR A 264 19.50 11.93 9.04
C THR A 264 19.20 11.65 10.52
N HIS A 265 18.23 10.76 10.81
CA HIS A 265 17.79 10.36 12.16
C HIS A 265 17.29 11.50 13.02
#